data_9e38a71984eb7fbcbab07bef6fb8e857
#
_entry.id   9e38a71984eb7fbcbab07bef6fb8e857
#
_cell.length_a   1.000
_cell.length_b   1.000
_cell.length_c   1.000
_cell.angle_alpha   90.00
_cell.angle_beta   90.00
_cell.angle_gamma   90.00
#
_symmetry.space_group_name_H-M   'P 1'
#
loop_
_entity.id
_entity.type
_entity.pdbx_description
1 polymer ?
#
loop_
_entity_poly.entity_id
_entity_poly.type
_entity_poly.pdbx_seq_one_letter_code
_entity_poly.pdbx_strand_id
1 'polypeptide(L)'
;IVRHNEHRYISSDFGFVNSFVKMETTLFSLGQPYRIKEGRIAFVKQGSARILINLIEYTIQPGYIAVIAPNSIIQITEVSPDFDMQMIAADHNFLPISGKDDFFSYLLHHQKNIILLLSPQEQQQMEHYFTLIWGVLQEPPFRKEAIQHLLASLIYYLEYIAQNSIELNSAQLTRQEEIFQRFISLVNVYSKKERNVNFYA
;
A
#
# COMPACT_ATOMS: atom_id res chain seq x y z
N ILE A 1 -9.00 3.14 -19.69
CA ILE A 1 -9.90 1.96 -19.83
C ILE A 1 -10.24 1.51 -18.41
N VAL A 2 -11.52 1.62 -18.04
CA VAL A 2 -12.01 1.11 -16.74
C VAL A 2 -12.24 -0.39 -16.90
N ARG A 3 -11.67 -1.20 -15.96
CA ARG A 3 -11.94 -2.64 -15.86
C ARG A 3 -12.68 -2.88 -14.55
N HIS A 4 -13.92 -3.33 -14.64
CA HIS A 4 -14.77 -3.63 -13.50
C HIS A 4 -15.31 -5.05 -13.61
N ASN A 5 -15.21 -5.81 -12.54
CA ASN A 5 -15.87 -7.12 -12.37
C ASN A 5 -16.23 -7.33 -10.89
N GLU A 6 -16.77 -8.50 -10.53
CA GLU A 6 -17.20 -8.85 -9.17
C GLU A 6 -16.09 -8.77 -8.10
N HIS A 7 -14.81 -8.70 -8.50
CA HIS A 7 -13.68 -8.78 -7.57
C HIS A 7 -12.73 -7.59 -7.65
N ARG A 8 -12.86 -6.74 -8.69
CA ARG A 8 -11.96 -5.61 -8.87
C ARG A 8 -12.59 -4.45 -9.63
N TYR A 9 -12.15 -3.26 -9.29
CA TYR A 9 -12.33 -2.04 -10.06
C TYR A 9 -10.94 -1.45 -10.38
N ILE A 10 -10.65 -1.11 -11.63
CA ILE A 10 -9.38 -0.52 -12.04
C ILE A 10 -9.66 0.60 -13.03
N SER A 11 -9.22 1.81 -12.71
CA SER A 11 -9.15 2.97 -13.61
C SER A 11 -7.69 3.40 -13.83
N SER A 12 -7.47 4.55 -14.45
CA SER A 12 -6.12 5.08 -14.71
C SER A 12 -5.41 5.55 -13.44
N ASP A 13 -6.15 6.03 -12.45
CA ASP A 13 -5.67 6.74 -11.26
C ASP A 13 -6.09 6.08 -9.94
N PHE A 14 -6.95 5.06 -10.01
CA PHE A 14 -7.47 4.35 -8.84
C PHE A 14 -7.76 2.88 -9.15
N GLY A 15 -7.48 2.01 -8.20
CA GLY A 15 -7.80 0.59 -8.27
C GLY A 15 -8.27 0.06 -6.91
N PHE A 16 -9.21 -0.88 -6.96
CA PHE A 16 -9.67 -1.63 -5.81
C PHE A 16 -9.71 -3.12 -6.16
N VAL A 17 -9.09 -3.94 -5.32
CA VAL A 17 -9.15 -5.40 -5.36
C VAL A 17 -9.90 -5.86 -4.13
N ASN A 18 -11.05 -6.50 -4.34
CA ASN A 18 -11.90 -6.99 -3.24
C ASN A 18 -11.52 -8.38 -2.75
N SER A 19 -10.88 -9.19 -3.60
CA SER A 19 -10.33 -10.48 -3.22
C SER A 19 -9.14 -10.82 -4.11
N PHE A 20 -8.02 -11.14 -3.49
CA PHE A 20 -6.79 -11.51 -4.17
C PHE A 20 -6.85 -12.92 -4.76
N VAL A 21 -7.47 -13.88 -4.05
CA VAL A 21 -7.61 -15.28 -4.49
C VAL A 21 -8.34 -15.40 -5.82
N LYS A 22 -9.30 -14.50 -6.05
CA LYS A 22 -10.13 -14.49 -7.26
C LYS A 22 -9.54 -13.65 -8.39
N MET A 23 -8.33 -13.12 -8.19
CA MET A 23 -7.56 -12.51 -9.27
C MET A 23 -6.82 -13.62 -10.03
N GLU A 24 -7.05 -13.70 -11.35
CA GLU A 24 -6.16 -14.49 -12.19
C GLU A 24 -4.71 -14.09 -11.92
N THR A 25 -3.87 -15.07 -11.63
CA THR A 25 -2.51 -14.96 -11.08
C THR A 25 -1.50 -14.20 -11.96
N THR A 26 -1.95 -13.55 -13.01
CA THR A 26 -1.09 -12.84 -13.98
C THR A 26 -0.54 -11.49 -13.49
N LEU A 27 -1.05 -10.94 -12.37
CA LEU A 27 -0.59 -9.63 -11.89
C LEU A 27 0.65 -9.67 -10.99
N PHE A 28 0.97 -10.85 -10.42
CA PHE A 28 2.12 -11.00 -9.52
C PHE A 28 2.80 -12.33 -9.79
N SER A 29 3.99 -12.30 -10.36
CA SER A 29 4.84 -13.49 -10.48
C SER A 29 5.56 -13.71 -9.14
N LEU A 30 5.35 -14.87 -8.52
CA LEU A 30 6.04 -15.26 -7.30
C LEU A 30 7.56 -15.19 -7.50
N GLY A 31 8.28 -14.62 -6.55
CA GLY A 31 9.73 -14.49 -6.61
C GLY A 31 10.26 -13.40 -7.55
N GLN A 32 9.41 -12.71 -8.31
CA GLN A 32 9.86 -11.63 -9.19
C GLN A 32 9.67 -10.26 -8.52
N PRO A 33 10.72 -9.44 -8.41
CA PRO A 33 10.57 -8.08 -7.92
C PRO A 33 9.89 -7.19 -8.97
N TYR A 34 8.98 -6.34 -8.53
CA TYR A 34 8.35 -5.35 -9.39
C TYR A 34 8.24 -4.01 -8.66
N ARG A 35 8.30 -2.93 -9.41
CA ARG A 35 8.14 -1.57 -8.89
C ARG A 35 6.69 -1.13 -9.03
N ILE A 36 6.08 -0.75 -7.93
CA ILE A 36 4.73 -0.16 -7.94
C ILE A 36 4.83 1.33 -8.29
N LYS A 37 3.83 1.85 -9.00
CA LYS A 37 3.76 3.27 -9.38
C LYS A 37 2.88 4.05 -8.43
N GLU A 38 1.80 3.43 -7.99
CA GLU A 38 0.78 4.01 -7.13
C GLU A 38 1.05 3.67 -5.65
N GLY A 39 0.56 4.50 -4.74
CA GLY A 39 0.46 4.13 -3.33
C GLY A 39 -0.54 2.99 -3.14
N ARG A 40 -0.29 2.08 -2.18
CA ARG A 40 -1.17 0.94 -1.91
C ARG A 40 -1.50 0.82 -0.45
N ILE A 41 -2.75 0.44 -0.18
CA ILE A 41 -3.23 0.04 1.14
C ILE A 41 -3.76 -1.38 0.98
N ALA A 42 -3.14 -2.36 1.66
CA ALA A 42 -3.50 -3.77 1.58
C ALA A 42 -3.90 -4.28 2.97
N PHE A 43 -5.08 -4.88 3.07
CA PHE A 43 -5.64 -5.45 4.29
C PHE A 43 -5.78 -6.95 4.13
N VAL A 44 -5.06 -7.72 4.97
CA VAL A 44 -5.04 -9.19 4.90
C VAL A 44 -6.27 -9.76 5.59
N LYS A 45 -7.02 -10.59 4.86
CA LYS A 45 -8.28 -11.22 5.33
C LYS A 45 -8.06 -12.67 5.76
N GLN A 46 -7.22 -13.41 5.05
CA GLN A 46 -7.02 -14.84 5.26
C GLN A 46 -5.63 -15.26 4.82
N GLY A 47 -5.13 -16.36 5.38
CA GLY A 47 -3.85 -16.95 5.03
C GLY A 47 -2.66 -16.08 5.40
N SER A 48 -1.52 -16.33 4.79
CA SER A 48 -0.29 -15.57 5.02
C SER A 48 0.53 -15.41 3.75
N ALA A 49 1.31 -14.33 3.70
CA ALA A 49 2.29 -14.12 2.65
C ALA A 49 3.60 -13.58 3.24
N ARG A 50 4.71 -13.98 2.61
CA ARG A 50 6.03 -13.40 2.86
C ARG A 50 6.36 -12.48 1.71
N ILE A 51 6.62 -11.22 2.02
CA ILE A 51 6.87 -10.15 1.05
C ILE A 51 8.13 -9.40 1.40
N LEU A 52 8.91 -9.02 0.39
CA LEU A 52 9.94 -8.01 0.55
C LEU A 52 9.42 -6.68 0.03
N ILE A 53 9.56 -5.64 0.83
CA ILE A 53 9.29 -4.27 0.42
C ILE A 53 10.58 -3.49 0.59
N ASN A 54 11.15 -3.01 -0.52
CA ASN A 54 12.46 -2.36 -0.53
C ASN A 54 13.54 -3.19 0.19
N LEU A 55 13.58 -4.51 -0.08
CA LEU A 55 14.46 -5.53 0.49
C LEU A 55 14.23 -5.88 1.97
N ILE A 56 13.30 -5.23 2.67
CA ILE A 56 12.93 -5.60 4.03
C ILE A 56 11.84 -6.67 3.95
N GLU A 57 12.09 -7.79 4.63
CA GLU A 57 11.15 -8.92 4.66
C GLU A 57 10.07 -8.71 5.73
N TYR A 58 8.83 -8.97 5.33
CA TYR A 58 7.67 -8.96 6.21
C TYR A 58 6.85 -10.23 6.02
N THR A 59 6.36 -10.79 7.11
CA THR A 59 5.32 -11.81 7.08
C THR A 59 4.00 -11.13 7.44
N ILE A 60 3.05 -11.17 6.52
CA ILE A 60 1.71 -10.60 6.70
C ILE A 60 0.67 -11.70 6.81
N GLN A 61 -0.31 -11.52 7.69
CA GLN A 61 -1.36 -12.47 8.02
C GLN A 61 -2.63 -11.72 8.44
N PRO A 62 -3.76 -12.41 8.73
CA PRO A 62 -4.99 -11.74 9.11
C PRO A 62 -4.79 -10.71 10.23
N GLY A 63 -5.42 -9.56 10.07
CA GLY A 63 -5.27 -8.42 10.95
C GLY A 63 -4.12 -7.47 10.60
N TYR A 64 -3.26 -7.83 9.66
CA TYR A 64 -2.25 -6.89 9.17
C TYR A 64 -2.82 -5.95 8.10
N ILE A 65 -2.42 -4.69 8.18
CA ILE A 65 -2.58 -3.71 7.11
C ILE A 65 -1.20 -3.19 6.69
N ALA A 66 -1.01 -3.11 5.38
CA ALA A 66 0.20 -2.57 4.78
C ALA A 66 -0.12 -1.28 4.01
N VAL A 67 0.56 -0.19 4.35
CA VAL A 67 0.54 1.05 3.56
C VAL A 67 1.89 1.17 2.86
N ILE A 68 1.87 1.10 1.54
CA ILE A 68 3.07 1.00 0.72
C ILE A 68 3.18 2.24 -0.14
N ALA A 69 4.30 2.92 -0.02
CA ALA A 69 4.58 4.15 -0.75
C ALA A 69 4.77 3.87 -2.26
N PRO A 70 4.41 4.82 -3.14
CA PRO A 70 4.71 4.76 -4.56
C PRO A 70 6.20 4.58 -4.80
N ASN A 71 6.52 3.95 -5.93
CA ASN A 71 7.90 3.62 -6.33
C ASN A 71 8.62 2.60 -5.47
N SER A 72 7.98 2.00 -4.46
CA SER A 72 8.52 0.87 -3.72
C SER A 72 8.71 -0.34 -4.62
N ILE A 73 9.74 -1.13 -4.32
CA ILE A 73 9.98 -2.42 -4.97
C ILE A 73 9.39 -3.50 -4.08
N ILE A 74 8.48 -4.29 -4.65
CA ILE A 74 7.80 -5.39 -3.96
C ILE A 74 8.20 -6.71 -4.61
N GLN A 75 8.46 -7.72 -3.78
CA GLN A 75 8.64 -9.09 -4.20
C GLN A 75 7.86 -10.00 -3.25
N ILE A 76 6.95 -10.79 -3.79
CA ILE A 76 6.21 -11.80 -3.02
C ILE A 76 7.00 -13.09 -3.15
N THR A 77 7.49 -13.63 -2.03
CA THR A 77 8.33 -14.83 -2.00
C THR A 77 7.54 -16.08 -1.66
N GLU A 78 6.55 -15.95 -0.80
CA GLU A 78 5.70 -17.07 -0.38
C GLU A 78 4.26 -16.58 -0.19
N VAL A 79 3.31 -17.46 -0.50
CA VAL A 79 1.87 -17.21 -0.31
C VAL A 79 1.22 -18.53 0.12
N SER A 80 0.45 -18.52 1.21
CA SER A 80 -0.35 -19.69 1.59
C SER A 80 -1.49 -19.92 0.56
N PRO A 81 -1.94 -21.16 0.39
CA PRO A 81 -2.97 -21.49 -0.62
C PRO A 81 -4.31 -20.76 -0.39
N ASP A 82 -4.58 -20.36 0.83
CA ASP A 82 -5.79 -19.68 1.27
C ASP A 82 -5.61 -18.16 1.43
N PHE A 83 -4.46 -17.62 1.01
CA PHE A 83 -4.17 -16.19 1.19
C PHE A 83 -5.17 -15.32 0.43
N ASP A 84 -5.84 -14.45 1.18
CA ASP A 84 -6.72 -13.44 0.62
C ASP A 84 -6.51 -12.07 1.28
N MET A 85 -6.59 -11.03 0.46
CA MET A 85 -6.49 -9.64 0.90
C MET A 85 -7.36 -8.73 0.06
N GLN A 86 -7.78 -7.63 0.65
CA GLN A 86 -8.33 -6.48 -0.06
C GLN A 86 -7.22 -5.45 -0.27
N MET A 87 -7.25 -4.77 -1.41
CA MET A 87 -6.22 -3.77 -1.72
C MET A 87 -6.81 -2.57 -2.44
N ILE A 88 -6.38 -1.39 -2.01
CA ILE A 88 -6.60 -0.12 -2.68
C ILE A 88 -5.28 0.32 -3.30
N ALA A 89 -5.31 0.78 -4.54
CA ALA A 89 -4.21 1.46 -5.20
C ALA A 89 -4.67 2.84 -5.65
N ALA A 90 -3.93 3.88 -5.33
CA ALA A 90 -4.29 5.24 -5.71
C ALA A 90 -3.06 6.02 -6.17
N ASP A 91 -3.20 6.70 -7.31
CA ASP A 91 -2.23 7.69 -7.77
C ASP A 91 -2.30 8.93 -6.87
N HIS A 92 -1.18 9.62 -6.73
CA HIS A 92 -1.10 10.88 -5.98
C HIS A 92 -2.17 11.91 -6.43
N ASN A 93 -2.48 11.98 -7.73
CA ASN A 93 -3.49 12.92 -8.23
C ASN A 93 -4.94 12.48 -7.96
N PHE A 94 -5.15 11.26 -7.50
CA PHE A 94 -6.48 10.78 -7.15
C PHE A 94 -6.99 11.37 -5.85
N LEU A 95 -6.09 11.69 -4.91
CA LEU A 95 -6.48 12.17 -3.58
C LEU A 95 -6.75 13.66 -3.57
N PRO A 96 -7.85 14.12 -2.93
CA PRO A 96 -8.15 15.53 -2.77
C PRO A 96 -7.28 16.22 -1.72
N ILE A 97 -6.36 15.49 -1.10
CA ILE A 97 -5.52 15.94 0.00
C ILE A 97 -4.38 16.75 -0.59
N SER A 98 -4.44 18.07 -0.42
CA SER A 98 -3.47 19.04 -0.96
C SER A 98 -2.70 19.72 0.16
N GLY A 99 -2.11 18.95 1.09
CA GLY A 99 -1.28 19.48 2.18
C GLY A 99 0.14 18.93 2.12
N LYS A 100 1.16 19.79 2.33
CA LYS A 100 2.55 19.33 2.45
C LYS A 100 2.80 18.55 3.75
N ASP A 101 1.87 18.64 4.70
CA ASP A 101 1.99 18.14 6.06
C ASP A 101 1.04 16.97 6.37
N ASP A 102 0.34 16.42 5.38
CA ASP A 102 -0.49 15.25 5.60
C ASP A 102 0.34 13.95 5.65
N PHE A 103 -0.16 12.97 6.41
CA PHE A 103 0.51 11.68 6.64
C PHE A 103 0.83 10.93 5.34
N PHE A 104 -0.06 10.98 4.34
CA PHE A 104 0.16 10.32 3.08
C PHE A 104 1.26 11.02 2.28
N SER A 105 1.29 12.34 2.26
CA SER A 105 2.39 13.13 1.70
C SER A 105 3.70 12.87 2.44
N TYR A 106 3.66 12.72 3.76
CA TYR A 106 4.83 12.31 4.55
C TYR A 106 5.34 10.94 4.12
N LEU A 107 4.47 9.93 3.98
CA LEU A 107 4.85 8.60 3.47
C LEU A 107 5.42 8.66 2.07
N LEU A 108 4.79 9.48 1.19
CA LEU A 108 5.25 9.68 -0.18
C LEU A 108 6.64 10.33 -0.24
N HIS A 109 6.86 11.39 0.53
CA HIS A 109 8.10 12.15 0.52
C HIS A 109 9.26 11.37 1.15
N HIS A 110 8.98 10.64 2.23
CA HIS A 110 9.99 9.86 2.94
C HIS A 110 10.07 8.41 2.46
N GLN A 111 9.22 8.01 1.50
CA GLN A 111 9.12 6.64 0.98
C GLN A 111 9.03 5.58 2.07
N LYS A 112 8.36 5.93 3.16
CA LYS A 112 8.14 5.01 4.27
C LYS A 112 6.98 4.07 3.96
N ASN A 113 7.24 2.80 4.14
CA ASN A 113 6.22 1.76 4.14
C ASN A 113 5.85 1.48 5.59
N ILE A 114 4.57 1.27 5.85
CA ILE A 114 4.06 0.98 7.18
C ILE A 114 3.32 -0.34 7.15
N ILE A 115 3.69 -1.24 8.05
CA ILE A 115 2.96 -2.48 8.29
C ILE A 115 2.52 -2.49 9.73
N LEU A 116 1.22 -2.56 9.97
CA LEU A 116 0.61 -2.51 11.29
C LEU A 116 -0.16 -3.80 11.55
N LEU A 117 -0.03 -4.32 12.77
CA LEU A 117 -0.96 -5.29 13.32
C LEU A 117 -2.08 -4.54 14.03
N LEU A 118 -3.29 -4.70 13.54
CA LEU A 118 -4.48 -4.01 14.03
C LEU A 118 -5.09 -4.76 15.22
N SER A 119 -5.57 -4.03 16.21
CA SER A 119 -6.44 -4.58 17.24
C SER A 119 -7.77 -5.07 16.64
N PRO A 120 -8.54 -5.94 17.32
CA PRO A 120 -9.82 -6.44 16.81
C PRO A 120 -10.81 -5.31 16.44
N GLN A 121 -10.81 -4.21 17.19
CA GLN A 121 -11.66 -3.06 16.93
C GLN A 121 -11.22 -2.32 15.65
N GLU A 122 -9.92 -2.13 15.47
CA GLU A 122 -9.36 -1.49 14.28
C GLU A 122 -9.58 -2.36 13.03
N GLN A 123 -9.46 -3.69 13.15
CA GLN A 123 -9.78 -4.62 12.07
C GLN A 123 -11.23 -4.46 11.61
N GLN A 124 -12.18 -4.39 12.55
CA GLN A 124 -13.58 -4.17 12.24
C GLN A 124 -13.80 -2.83 11.53
N GLN A 125 -13.12 -1.76 11.96
CA GLN A 125 -13.21 -0.47 11.27
C GLN A 125 -12.62 -0.52 9.85
N MET A 126 -11.49 -1.23 9.66
CA MET A 126 -10.94 -1.44 8.32
C MET A 126 -11.91 -2.18 7.41
N GLU A 127 -12.55 -3.24 7.91
CA GLU A 127 -13.59 -3.96 7.16
C GLU A 127 -14.74 -3.06 6.73
N HIS A 128 -15.18 -2.16 7.60
CA HIS A 128 -16.23 -1.20 7.27
C HIS A 128 -15.77 -0.23 6.15
N TYR A 129 -14.55 0.32 6.23
CA TYR A 129 -14.02 1.18 5.18
C TYR A 129 -13.94 0.47 3.83
N PHE A 130 -13.33 -0.71 3.79
CA PHE A 130 -13.18 -1.47 2.55
C PHE A 130 -14.54 -1.89 1.97
N THR A 131 -15.47 -2.33 2.82
CA THR A 131 -16.83 -2.69 2.40
C THR A 131 -17.60 -1.48 1.85
N LEU A 132 -17.51 -0.34 2.52
CA LEU A 132 -18.19 0.89 2.07
C LEU A 132 -17.63 1.39 0.74
N ILE A 133 -16.30 1.47 0.62
CA ILE A 133 -15.65 1.88 -0.64
C ILE A 133 -16.04 0.93 -1.77
N TRP A 134 -16.00 -0.39 -1.52
CA TRP A 134 -16.41 -1.39 -2.51
C TRP A 134 -17.87 -1.24 -2.91
N GLY A 135 -18.77 -1.03 -1.94
CA GLY A 135 -20.20 -0.80 -2.19
C GLY A 135 -20.45 0.40 -3.10
N VAL A 136 -19.79 1.53 -2.82
CA VAL A 136 -19.89 2.75 -3.68
C VAL A 136 -19.37 2.50 -5.10
N LEU A 137 -18.34 1.66 -5.24
CA LEU A 137 -17.78 1.30 -6.56
C LEU A 137 -18.72 0.41 -7.39
N GLN A 138 -19.65 -0.32 -6.75
CA GLN A 138 -20.63 -1.16 -7.44
C GLN A 138 -21.84 -0.37 -7.96
N GLU A 139 -22.05 0.85 -7.46
CA GLU A 139 -23.22 1.68 -7.83
C GLU A 139 -22.86 2.64 -8.98
N PRO A 140 -23.41 2.44 -10.20
CA PRO A 140 -23.26 3.42 -11.28
C PRO A 140 -24.15 4.66 -11.03
N PRO A 141 -23.75 5.86 -11.48
CA PRO A 141 -22.45 6.19 -12.07
C PRO A 141 -21.32 6.25 -11.03
N PHE A 142 -20.10 6.01 -11.47
CA PHE A 142 -18.90 6.15 -10.62
C PHE A 142 -18.82 7.54 -9.98
N ARG A 143 -18.78 7.58 -8.68
CA ARG A 143 -18.76 8.83 -7.90
C ARG A 143 -17.35 9.06 -7.36
N LYS A 144 -16.50 9.65 -8.18
CA LYS A 144 -15.08 9.87 -7.87
C LYS A 144 -14.89 10.61 -6.54
N GLU A 145 -15.62 11.68 -6.33
CA GLU A 145 -15.52 12.53 -5.14
C GLU A 145 -15.88 11.75 -3.86
N ALA A 146 -16.90 10.91 -3.92
CA ALA A 146 -17.28 10.06 -2.78
C ALA A 146 -16.14 9.11 -2.40
N ILE A 147 -15.53 8.43 -3.38
CA ILE A 147 -14.39 7.54 -3.14
C ILE A 147 -13.18 8.32 -2.60
N GLN A 148 -12.90 9.49 -3.15
CA GLN A 148 -11.81 10.35 -2.71
C GLN A 148 -11.95 10.74 -1.22
N HIS A 149 -13.15 11.13 -0.79
CA HIS A 149 -13.40 11.51 0.61
C HIS A 149 -13.38 10.30 1.56
N LEU A 150 -13.89 9.14 1.14
CA LEU A 150 -13.78 7.91 1.91
C LEU A 150 -12.33 7.47 2.07
N LEU A 151 -11.54 7.56 1.00
CA LEU A 151 -10.12 7.22 1.04
C LEU A 151 -9.34 8.21 1.90
N ALA A 152 -9.65 9.51 1.83
CA ALA A 152 -9.05 10.52 2.71
C ALA A 152 -9.34 10.21 4.19
N SER A 153 -10.60 9.88 4.52
CA SER A 153 -10.99 9.49 5.88
C SER A 153 -10.23 8.23 6.35
N LEU A 154 -10.10 7.23 5.49
CA LEU A 154 -9.32 6.01 5.78
C LEU A 154 -7.85 6.35 6.07
N ILE A 155 -7.23 7.23 5.27
CA ILE A 155 -5.84 7.64 5.44
C ILE A 155 -5.62 8.35 6.78
N TYR A 156 -6.49 9.28 7.17
CA TYR A 156 -6.42 9.93 8.48
C TYR A 156 -6.60 8.94 9.64
N TYR A 157 -7.46 7.94 9.46
CA TYR A 157 -7.61 6.91 10.48
C TYR A 157 -6.36 6.01 10.58
N LEU A 158 -5.74 5.66 9.46
CA LEU A 158 -4.47 4.93 9.44
C LEU A 158 -3.33 5.73 10.06
N GLU A 159 -3.30 7.04 9.84
CA GLU A 159 -2.36 7.95 10.50
C GLU A 159 -2.51 7.90 12.02
N TYR A 160 -3.75 8.01 12.51
CA TYR A 160 -4.04 7.91 13.95
C TYR A 160 -3.58 6.58 14.54
N ILE A 161 -3.87 5.45 13.86
CA ILE A 161 -3.40 4.14 14.32
C ILE A 161 -1.87 4.08 14.32
N ALA A 162 -1.22 4.55 13.24
CA ALA A 162 0.22 4.50 13.12
C ALA A 162 0.92 5.32 14.21
N GLN A 163 0.43 6.52 14.52
CA GLN A 163 0.98 7.35 15.60
C GLN A 163 0.90 6.65 16.96
N ASN A 164 -0.20 5.97 17.24
CA ASN A 164 -0.37 5.23 18.50
C ASN A 164 0.39 3.90 18.53
N SER A 165 0.72 3.32 17.38
CA SER A 165 1.44 2.05 17.27
C SER A 165 2.96 2.19 17.21
N ILE A 166 3.49 3.38 16.94
CA ILE A 166 4.94 3.65 16.84
C ILE A 166 5.65 3.39 18.17
N GLU A 167 4.95 3.50 19.30
CA GLU A 167 5.51 3.11 20.61
C GLU A 167 5.81 1.61 20.74
N LEU A 168 5.18 0.76 19.91
CA LEU A 168 5.32 -0.70 19.98
C LEU A 168 6.31 -1.29 18.97
N ASN A 169 6.66 -0.58 17.90
CA ASN A 169 7.46 -1.09 16.79
C ASN A 169 8.74 -0.26 16.51
N SER A 170 9.46 0.15 17.54
CA SER A 170 10.83 0.65 17.38
C SER A 170 11.83 -0.51 17.11
N ALA A 171 11.51 -1.40 16.18
CA ALA A 171 12.53 -2.25 15.58
C ALA A 171 13.50 -1.30 14.84
N GLN A 172 14.65 -1.05 15.43
CA GLN A 172 15.72 -0.29 14.80
C GLN A 172 16.04 -1.00 13.48
N LEU A 173 15.88 -0.28 12.38
CA LEU A 173 16.33 -0.74 11.08
C LEU A 173 17.80 -1.18 11.21
N THR A 174 18.13 -2.31 10.62
CA THR A 174 19.56 -2.67 10.50
C THR A 174 20.28 -1.61 9.68
N ARG A 175 21.57 -1.43 9.90
CA ARG A 175 22.39 -0.48 9.13
C ARG A 175 22.29 -0.71 7.61
N GLN A 176 22.11 -1.96 7.18
CA GLN A 176 21.92 -2.31 5.77
C GLN A 176 20.58 -1.79 5.23
N GLU A 177 19.52 -1.93 6.00
CA GLU A 177 18.18 -1.42 5.66
C GLU A 177 18.15 0.10 5.58
N GLU A 178 18.82 0.79 6.51
CA GLU A 178 18.97 2.26 6.47
C GLU A 178 19.71 2.72 5.20
N ILE A 179 20.85 2.09 4.88
CA ILE A 179 21.64 2.41 3.69
C ILE A 179 20.80 2.19 2.43
N PHE A 180 20.08 1.07 2.36
CA PHE A 180 19.25 0.77 1.21
C PHE A 180 18.08 1.75 1.06
N GLN A 181 17.39 2.10 2.14
CA GLN A 181 16.34 3.12 2.10
C GLN A 181 16.87 4.47 1.63
N ARG A 182 18.04 4.87 2.12
CA ARG A 182 18.71 6.10 1.67
C ARG A 182 19.05 6.05 0.19
N PHE A 183 19.59 4.92 -0.28
CA PHE A 183 19.91 4.71 -1.69
C PHE A 183 18.67 4.84 -2.57
N ILE A 184 17.57 4.15 -2.25
CA ILE A 184 16.30 4.21 -3.00
C ILE A 184 15.75 5.64 -3.00
N SER A 185 15.80 6.35 -1.88
CA SER A 185 15.37 7.75 -1.78
C SER A 185 16.17 8.64 -2.74
N LEU A 186 17.50 8.53 -2.73
CA LEU A 186 18.37 9.28 -3.64
C LEU A 186 18.10 8.96 -5.11
N VAL A 187 17.95 7.68 -5.46
CA VAL A 187 17.63 7.25 -6.83
C VAL A 187 16.32 7.85 -7.30
N ASN A 188 15.29 7.84 -6.47
CA ASN A 188 13.98 8.38 -6.84
C ASN A 188 14.00 9.89 -7.07
N VAL A 189 14.76 10.63 -6.27
CA VAL A 189 14.86 12.09 -6.39
C VAL A 189 15.78 12.51 -7.55
N TYR A 190 16.92 11.83 -7.72
CA TYR A 190 18.01 12.33 -8.57
C TYR A 190 18.22 11.54 -9.87
N SER A 191 17.64 10.33 -10.06
CA SER A 191 17.93 9.46 -11.21
C SER A 191 17.65 10.09 -12.58
N LYS A 192 16.80 11.10 -12.65
CA LYS A 192 16.55 11.86 -13.89
C LYS A 192 17.66 12.87 -14.21
N LYS A 193 18.42 13.32 -13.20
CA LYS A 193 19.44 14.37 -13.32
C LYS A 193 20.85 13.81 -13.16
N GLU A 194 21.02 12.83 -12.28
CA GLU A 194 22.31 12.25 -11.93
C GLU A 194 22.36 10.77 -12.35
N ARG A 195 23.32 10.43 -13.19
CA ARG A 195 23.51 9.06 -13.73
C ARG A 195 24.77 8.39 -13.20
N ASN A 196 25.59 9.11 -12.45
CA ASN A 196 26.80 8.57 -11.89
C ASN A 196 26.50 7.70 -10.66
N VAL A 197 26.86 6.42 -10.73
CA VAL A 197 26.62 5.46 -9.62
C VAL A 197 27.32 5.89 -8.33
N ASN A 198 28.48 6.51 -8.42
CA ASN A 198 29.22 6.99 -7.24
C ASN A 198 28.50 8.10 -6.46
N PHE A 199 27.53 8.76 -7.07
CA PHE A 199 26.69 9.73 -6.37
C PHE A 199 25.74 9.07 -5.36
N TYR A 200 25.39 7.81 -5.60
CA TYR A 200 24.45 7.05 -4.79
C TYR A 200 25.12 6.11 -3.76
N ALA A 201 26.43 5.96 -3.83
CA ALA A 201 27.25 5.17 -2.90
C ALA A 201 27.63 6.03 -1.69
#